data_708b3d414a8c3c5333e0bd094cd6b705
#
_entry.id   708b3d414a8c3c5333e0bd094cd6b705
#
_cell.length_a   1.000
_cell.length_b   1.000
_cell.length_c   1.000
_cell.angle_alpha   90.00
_cell.angle_beta   90.00
_cell.angle_gamma   90.00
#
_symmetry.space_group_name_H-M   'P 1'
#
loop_
_entity.id
_entity.type
_entity.pdbx_description
1 polymer ?
#
loop_
_entity_poly.entity_id
_entity_poly.type
_entity_poly.pdbx_seq_one_letter_code
_entity_poly.pdbx_strand_id
1 'polypeptide(L)'
;MNKQIIACVLAAAMGAGALAGCSGTSQSGAAADGTAASKVSAGGAESQGGEAKTGEDITLTLWHIENDAKRQEVVKRCIERFEASHPNVKVEQVPMENDPYKTKLTTAMAAGQEPDIFISWGGGWLQSFVEEGKVLDIDEDVRSISDIYHESALSLFELEGKYWAVPFRAGAAPVYYNTEIYKELGLKVPETVEELEANCEVIKEHGIIPFAEGNSSQWPGALTFIWLSLREGGSQTFLDAYNRTGNATFEDESFIKAGQRIQDWVKKGYYPEGLNGINYDTGGSRMLFYSGQAAHIVQTNSFVSNCKSEKPDFYENNLGLFNYPVIEGGKGKADEILGGGNGYSISASCKNPKEAMELVKVLTDQEYAQDMSDTAGILTGIKGVEIKDSKLQQMEELLVHASYMQNFYDQFLPTELGNLHKQTTYDLFGLTTTPEQAAADMEALAQKDLVKK
;
A
#
# COMPACT_ATOMS: atom_id res chain seq x y z
N MET A 1 16.71 55.71 14.29
CA MET A 1 17.88 56.27 13.54
C MET A 1 18.50 55.15 12.74
N ASN A 2 18.53 55.37 11.40
CA ASN A 2 19.32 54.78 10.30
C ASN A 2 19.37 53.21 10.18
N LYS A 3 18.65 52.62 9.26
CA LYS A 3 18.79 52.47 7.77
C LYS A 3 20.22 52.12 7.33
N GLN A 4 20.41 50.89 6.81
CA GLN A 4 21.06 50.71 5.51
C GLN A 4 20.65 49.38 4.88
N ILE A 5 20.13 49.53 3.68
CA ILE A 5 19.74 48.56 2.66
C ILE A 5 21.01 48.19 1.89
N ILE A 6 21.23 46.90 1.60
CA ILE A 6 22.11 46.48 0.50
C ILE A 6 21.33 45.55 -0.40
N ALA A 7 21.00 46.06 -1.58
CA ALA A 7 20.55 45.32 -2.73
C ALA A 7 21.77 44.86 -3.56
N CYS A 8 21.81 43.60 -3.93
CA CYS A 8 22.69 43.17 -5.02
C CYS A 8 21.85 42.57 -6.16
N VAL A 9 21.83 43.34 -7.23
CA VAL A 9 21.40 42.96 -8.58
C VAL A 9 22.51 42.13 -9.22
N LEU A 10 22.18 41.00 -9.82
CA LEU A 10 23.06 40.36 -10.78
C LEU A 10 22.27 39.98 -12.02
N ALA A 11 22.82 40.48 -13.14
CA ALA A 11 22.25 40.55 -14.46
C ALA A 11 22.36 39.22 -15.21
N ALA A 12 21.44 39.06 -16.16
CA ALA A 12 21.39 38.05 -17.20
C ALA A 12 22.53 38.16 -18.17
N ALA A 13 23.04 37.05 -18.67
CA ALA A 13 23.81 36.98 -19.92
C ALA A 13 23.21 35.87 -20.79
N MET A 14 22.51 36.29 -21.85
CA MET A 14 22.17 35.46 -23.00
C MET A 14 23.39 35.31 -23.88
N GLY A 15 23.66 34.08 -24.30
CA GLY A 15 24.62 33.77 -25.35
C GLY A 15 23.97 32.91 -26.42
N ALA A 16 23.57 33.56 -27.53
CA ALA A 16 23.15 32.88 -28.73
C ALA A 16 24.38 32.48 -29.54
N GLY A 17 24.42 31.25 -30.03
CA GLY A 17 25.43 30.78 -30.98
C GLY A 17 24.78 29.98 -32.12
N ALA A 18 24.85 30.55 -33.31
CA ALA A 18 24.20 30.10 -34.52
C ALA A 18 24.99 29.02 -35.28
N LEU A 19 24.27 28.13 -35.93
CA LEU A 19 24.39 27.49 -37.24
C LEU A 19 25.70 27.62 -38.05
N ALA A 20 26.23 26.48 -38.47
CA ALA A 20 26.77 26.20 -39.78
C ALA A 20 26.85 24.67 -39.94
N GLY A 21 26.29 24.14 -40.79
CA GLY A 21 25.99 23.54 -41.99
C GLY A 21 27.20 23.23 -42.86
N CYS A 22 27.37 21.93 -43.24
CA CYS A 22 27.96 21.60 -44.53
C CYS A 22 27.55 20.17 -44.95
N SER A 23 26.96 20.15 -46.08
CA SER A 23 26.60 19.06 -46.97
C SER A 23 27.84 18.36 -47.60
N GLY A 24 27.70 17.07 -47.88
CA GLY A 24 28.65 16.33 -48.70
C GLY A 24 28.00 15.07 -49.29
N THR A 25 27.53 15.23 -50.52
CA THR A 25 27.03 14.21 -51.45
C THR A 25 28.17 13.40 -52.07
N SER A 26 27.90 12.14 -52.39
CA SER A 26 28.05 11.43 -53.71
C SER A 26 28.45 9.97 -53.48
N GLN A 27 27.65 9.07 -53.92
CA GLN A 27 27.44 8.46 -55.21
C GLN A 27 28.30 7.21 -55.50
N SER A 28 27.56 6.12 -55.71
CA SER A 28 27.57 5.18 -56.84
C SER A 28 28.61 4.06 -56.92
N GLY A 29 28.08 2.92 -57.32
CA GLY A 29 28.78 1.83 -57.99
C GLY A 29 28.21 0.46 -57.61
N ALA A 30 27.38 -0.01 -58.23
CA ALA A 30 26.87 -0.91 -59.24
C ALA A 30 27.64 -2.27 -59.32
N ALA A 31 26.81 -3.33 -59.22
CA ALA A 31 26.67 -4.54 -60.03
C ALA A 31 27.79 -5.62 -60.04
N ALA A 32 27.40 -6.81 -59.82
CA ALA A 32 27.26 -7.97 -60.70
C ALA A 32 27.63 -9.29 -60.05
N ASP A 33 26.63 -10.14 -59.95
CA ASP A 33 26.49 -11.43 -60.63
C ASP A 33 27.53 -12.54 -60.35
N GLY A 34 27.03 -13.71 -59.96
CA GLY A 34 27.86 -14.93 -59.81
C GLY A 34 27.11 -16.11 -59.21
N THR A 35 26.24 -16.69 -59.99
CA THR A 35 25.65 -18.03 -59.81
C THR A 35 26.69 -19.12 -59.62
N ALA A 36 26.51 -19.98 -58.61
CA ALA A 36 26.93 -21.40 -58.72
C ALA A 36 26.10 -22.28 -57.75
N ALA A 37 25.30 -23.12 -58.32
CA ALA A 37 24.63 -24.24 -57.68
C ALA A 37 25.60 -25.39 -57.41
N SER A 38 25.50 -26.03 -56.24
CA SER A 38 25.99 -27.37 -56.09
C SER A 38 25.02 -28.15 -55.14
N LYS A 39 24.64 -29.30 -55.62
CA LYS A 39 23.71 -30.27 -55.08
C LYS A 39 24.38 -31.21 -54.07
N VAL A 40 23.54 -31.63 -53.10
CA VAL A 40 23.37 -32.97 -52.52
C VAL A 40 24.40 -33.47 -51.50
N SER A 41 23.94 -33.66 -50.25
CA SER A 41 23.93 -35.02 -49.70
C SER A 41 22.97 -35.09 -48.49
N ALA A 42 22.11 -36.11 -48.52
CA ALA A 42 21.20 -36.47 -47.42
C ALA A 42 21.99 -37.12 -46.30
N GLY A 43 21.75 -36.70 -45.08
CA GLY A 43 22.16 -37.36 -43.87
C GLY A 43 21.08 -37.12 -42.81
N GLY A 44 20.34 -38.18 -42.48
CA GLY A 44 19.30 -38.12 -41.48
C GLY A 44 19.88 -37.81 -40.10
N ALA A 45 19.26 -36.88 -39.42
CA ALA A 45 19.38 -36.71 -37.97
C ALA A 45 17.98 -36.57 -37.40
N GLU A 46 17.74 -37.36 -36.40
CA GLU A 46 16.51 -37.49 -35.65
C GLU A 46 15.98 -36.13 -35.18
N SER A 47 14.72 -35.87 -35.46
CA SER A 47 13.93 -34.77 -34.94
C SER A 47 13.74 -34.98 -33.44
N GLN A 48 14.49 -34.26 -32.62
CA GLN A 48 14.01 -33.95 -31.29
C GLN A 48 12.86 -32.96 -31.47
N GLY A 49 11.67 -33.40 -31.03
CA GLY A 49 10.46 -32.60 -31.06
C GLY A 49 10.62 -31.36 -30.18
N GLY A 50 10.89 -30.26 -30.82
CA GLY A 50 10.58 -28.93 -30.28
C GLY A 50 9.06 -28.79 -30.35
N GLU A 51 8.39 -28.72 -29.24
CA GLU A 51 6.99 -28.32 -29.20
C GLU A 51 6.86 -26.99 -29.96
N ALA A 52 6.04 -26.98 -30.97
CA ALA A 52 5.76 -25.82 -31.78
C ALA A 52 5.06 -24.79 -30.88
N LYS A 53 5.61 -23.56 -30.75
CA LYS A 53 4.91 -22.40 -30.25
C LYS A 53 3.60 -22.25 -31.05
N THR A 54 2.49 -22.63 -30.47
CA THR A 54 1.15 -22.48 -31.04
C THR A 54 0.48 -21.27 -30.42
N GLY A 55 0.77 -20.06 -30.93
CA GLY A 55 0.10 -18.82 -30.49
C GLY A 55 0.91 -17.60 -30.89
N GLU A 56 0.25 -16.47 -31.05
CA GLU A 56 0.91 -15.15 -31.14
C GLU A 56 1.66 -14.85 -29.85
N ASP A 57 2.82 -14.18 -29.95
CA ASP A 57 3.56 -13.74 -28.75
C ASP A 57 2.75 -12.67 -28.03
N ILE A 58 2.45 -12.90 -26.75
CA ILE A 58 1.66 -12.03 -25.88
C ILE A 58 2.60 -11.36 -24.87
N THR A 59 2.41 -10.07 -24.65
CA THR A 59 3.03 -9.35 -23.53
C THR A 59 1.92 -8.86 -22.59
N LEU A 60 2.01 -9.24 -21.32
CA LEU A 60 1.15 -8.74 -20.24
C LEU A 60 1.92 -7.72 -19.41
N THR A 61 1.31 -6.59 -19.13
CA THR A 61 1.87 -5.56 -18.25
C THR A 61 1.28 -5.67 -16.85
N LEU A 62 2.14 -5.71 -15.82
CA LEU A 62 1.77 -5.82 -14.42
C LEU A 62 2.33 -4.63 -13.62
N TRP A 63 1.48 -3.78 -13.08
CA TRP A 63 1.90 -2.71 -12.18
C TRP A 63 1.58 -3.06 -10.73
N HIS A 64 2.57 -2.92 -9.84
CA HIS A 64 2.44 -3.31 -8.45
C HIS A 64 3.31 -2.45 -7.51
N ILE A 65 3.06 -2.61 -6.19
CA ILE A 65 3.77 -1.89 -5.13
C ILE A 65 4.72 -2.79 -4.32
N GLU A 66 5.02 -3.97 -4.83
CA GLU A 66 6.00 -4.87 -4.23
C GLU A 66 7.41 -4.36 -4.50
N ASN A 67 7.87 -3.38 -3.70
CA ASN A 67 9.16 -2.70 -3.84
C ASN A 67 10.25 -3.18 -2.87
N ASP A 68 9.91 -3.99 -1.88
CA ASP A 68 10.88 -4.70 -1.04
C ASP A 68 11.54 -5.86 -1.80
N ALA A 69 12.86 -6.03 -1.61
CA ALA A 69 13.65 -6.99 -2.38
C ALA A 69 13.15 -8.44 -2.25
N LYS A 70 12.70 -8.86 -1.05
CA LYS A 70 12.21 -10.22 -0.81
C LYS A 70 10.84 -10.44 -1.45
N ARG A 71 9.96 -9.43 -1.37
CA ARG A 71 8.65 -9.50 -2.04
C ARG A 71 8.81 -9.53 -3.56
N GLN A 72 9.71 -8.72 -4.12
CA GLN A 72 10.02 -8.77 -5.55
C GLN A 72 10.55 -10.12 -5.99
N GLU A 73 11.38 -10.77 -5.17
CA GLU A 73 11.89 -12.11 -5.44
C GLU A 73 10.77 -13.14 -5.54
N VAL A 74 9.76 -13.09 -4.66
CA VAL A 74 8.59 -13.98 -4.72
C VAL A 74 7.77 -13.72 -5.97
N VAL A 75 7.43 -12.44 -6.27
CA VAL A 75 6.70 -12.07 -7.50
C VAL A 75 7.43 -12.54 -8.74
N LYS A 76 8.75 -12.40 -8.77
CA LYS A 76 9.58 -12.87 -9.89
C LYS A 76 9.48 -14.39 -10.08
N ARG A 77 9.55 -15.20 -8.99
CA ARG A 77 9.39 -16.65 -9.07
C ARG A 77 8.01 -17.04 -9.61
N CYS A 78 6.96 -16.35 -9.20
CA CYS A 78 5.62 -16.57 -9.73
C CYS A 78 5.53 -16.28 -11.24
N ILE A 79 6.13 -15.17 -11.68
CA ILE A 79 6.18 -14.82 -13.11
C ILE A 79 6.97 -15.88 -13.89
N GLU A 80 8.13 -16.32 -13.39
CA GLU A 80 8.94 -17.37 -14.03
C GLU A 80 8.17 -18.69 -14.12
N ARG A 81 7.41 -19.07 -13.06
CA ARG A 81 6.54 -20.25 -13.05
C ARG A 81 5.42 -20.14 -14.08
N PHE A 82 4.79 -18.97 -14.18
CA PHE A 82 3.76 -18.70 -15.18
C PHE A 82 4.31 -18.77 -16.61
N GLU A 83 5.42 -18.07 -16.90
CA GLU A 83 6.04 -18.05 -18.23
C GLU A 83 6.54 -19.46 -18.66
N ALA A 84 6.98 -20.29 -17.72
CA ALA A 84 7.37 -21.67 -18.02
C ALA A 84 6.20 -22.53 -18.52
N SER A 85 4.98 -22.28 -18.02
CA SER A 85 3.76 -22.96 -18.48
C SER A 85 3.08 -22.27 -19.68
N HIS A 86 3.44 -21.00 -19.96
CA HIS A 86 2.91 -20.19 -21.06
C HIS A 86 4.05 -19.64 -21.94
N PRO A 87 4.73 -20.46 -22.75
CA PRO A 87 5.98 -20.08 -23.42
C PRO A 87 5.82 -18.96 -24.47
N ASN A 88 4.58 -18.67 -24.90
CA ASN A 88 4.23 -17.56 -25.77
C ASN A 88 3.83 -16.29 -25.04
N VAL A 89 3.82 -16.28 -23.68
CA VAL A 89 3.46 -15.10 -22.88
C VAL A 89 4.69 -14.58 -22.16
N LYS A 90 4.86 -13.25 -22.16
CA LYS A 90 5.86 -12.51 -21.40
C LYS A 90 5.17 -11.55 -20.45
N VAL A 91 5.75 -11.36 -19.26
CA VAL A 91 5.23 -10.47 -18.24
C VAL A 91 6.23 -9.32 -18.02
N GLU A 92 5.79 -8.09 -18.29
CA GLU A 92 6.52 -6.87 -17.96
C GLU A 92 5.98 -6.29 -16.65
N GLN A 93 6.74 -6.46 -15.56
CA GLN A 93 6.36 -5.92 -14.27
C GLN A 93 6.98 -4.56 -14.01
N VAL A 94 6.22 -3.66 -13.36
CA VAL A 94 6.67 -2.31 -12.95
C VAL A 94 6.38 -2.11 -11.46
N PRO A 95 7.36 -2.36 -10.58
CA PRO A 95 7.25 -2.05 -9.16
C PRO A 95 7.35 -0.54 -8.92
N MET A 96 6.55 -0.01 -8.00
CA MET A 96 6.51 1.41 -7.64
C MET A 96 6.31 1.60 -6.15
N GLU A 97 6.68 2.78 -5.63
CA GLU A 97 6.25 3.25 -4.32
C GLU A 97 4.74 3.50 -4.29
N ASN A 98 4.11 3.38 -3.12
CA ASN A 98 2.65 3.41 -2.96
C ASN A 98 1.99 4.67 -3.56
N ASP A 99 2.41 5.87 -3.17
CA ASP A 99 1.77 7.11 -3.63
C ASP A 99 2.09 7.48 -5.09
N PRO A 100 3.35 7.34 -5.57
CA PRO A 100 3.65 7.42 -6.99
C PRO A 100 2.83 6.45 -7.84
N TYR A 101 2.59 5.21 -7.34
CA TYR A 101 1.76 4.22 -7.99
C TYR A 101 0.31 4.71 -8.17
N LYS A 102 -0.33 5.16 -7.08
CA LYS A 102 -1.72 5.66 -7.11
C LYS A 102 -1.86 6.80 -8.13
N THR A 103 -0.95 7.77 -8.10
CA THR A 103 -0.95 8.92 -9.02
C THR A 103 -0.77 8.48 -10.47
N LYS A 104 0.20 7.59 -10.72
CA LYS A 104 0.50 7.10 -12.07
C LYS A 104 -0.65 6.28 -12.64
N LEU A 105 -1.23 5.37 -11.83
CA LEU A 105 -2.34 4.53 -12.28
C LEU A 105 -3.58 5.38 -12.58
N THR A 106 -3.97 6.31 -11.71
CA THR A 106 -5.11 7.21 -11.96
C THR A 106 -4.92 8.00 -13.26
N THR A 107 -3.70 8.53 -13.51
CA THR A 107 -3.38 9.24 -14.75
C THR A 107 -3.48 8.31 -15.97
N ALA A 108 -2.96 7.09 -15.86
CA ALA A 108 -2.98 6.11 -16.95
C ALA A 108 -4.41 5.65 -17.27
N MET A 109 -5.25 5.41 -16.23
CA MET A 109 -6.68 5.08 -16.38
C MET A 109 -7.44 6.18 -17.13
N ALA A 110 -7.20 7.44 -16.77
CA ALA A 110 -7.82 8.58 -17.45
C ALA A 110 -7.36 8.73 -18.90
N ALA A 111 -6.11 8.37 -19.20
CA ALA A 111 -5.52 8.46 -20.56
C ALA A 111 -5.80 7.22 -21.43
N GLY A 112 -6.37 6.12 -20.91
CA GLY A 112 -6.51 4.85 -21.61
C GLY A 112 -5.15 4.17 -21.88
N GLN A 113 -4.20 4.31 -20.95
CA GLN A 113 -2.85 3.77 -21.01
C GLN A 113 -2.52 2.92 -19.77
N GLU A 114 -3.57 2.39 -19.15
CA GLU A 114 -3.48 1.50 -18.00
C GLU A 114 -2.79 0.17 -18.34
N PRO A 115 -2.13 -0.49 -17.34
CA PRO A 115 -1.57 -1.82 -17.52
C PRO A 115 -2.67 -2.88 -17.64
N ASP A 116 -2.34 -4.07 -18.13
CA ASP A 116 -3.28 -5.19 -18.20
C ASP A 116 -3.73 -5.64 -16.80
N ILE A 117 -2.78 -5.72 -15.87
CA ILE A 117 -3.01 -6.14 -14.48
C ILE A 117 -2.46 -5.05 -13.55
N PHE A 118 -3.23 -4.72 -12.53
CA PHE A 118 -2.86 -3.70 -11.55
C PHE A 118 -3.30 -4.07 -10.15
N ILE A 119 -2.58 -3.57 -9.14
CA ILE A 119 -2.98 -3.68 -7.74
C ILE A 119 -4.07 -2.67 -7.41
N SER A 120 -5.06 -3.13 -6.65
CA SER A 120 -6.07 -2.30 -6.02
C SER A 120 -6.17 -2.60 -4.51
N TRP A 121 -6.79 -1.67 -3.76
CA TRP A 121 -7.05 -1.80 -2.32
C TRP A 121 -8.51 -2.11 -2.00
N GLY A 122 -9.35 -2.22 -3.01
CA GLY A 122 -10.80 -2.33 -2.84
C GLY A 122 -11.47 -1.00 -2.47
N GLY A 123 -12.67 -1.08 -1.90
CA GLY A 123 -13.43 0.09 -1.45
C GLY A 123 -13.70 1.14 -2.51
N GLY A 124 -13.93 2.38 -2.08
CA GLY A 124 -14.31 3.49 -2.96
C GLY A 124 -13.25 3.88 -4.00
N TRP A 125 -11.97 3.61 -3.72
CA TRP A 125 -10.91 3.84 -4.70
C TRP A 125 -11.05 2.92 -5.92
N LEU A 126 -11.29 1.63 -5.71
CA LEU A 126 -11.54 0.68 -6.80
C LEU A 126 -12.90 0.96 -7.46
N GLN A 127 -13.92 1.28 -6.66
CA GLN A 127 -15.28 1.57 -7.14
C GLN A 127 -15.27 2.68 -8.19
N SER A 128 -14.46 3.73 -8.03
CA SER A 128 -14.38 4.82 -9.01
C SER A 128 -13.97 4.32 -10.41
N PHE A 129 -13.01 3.41 -10.49
CA PHE A 129 -12.59 2.81 -11.76
C PHE A 129 -13.62 1.81 -12.32
N VAL A 130 -14.33 1.11 -11.44
CA VAL A 130 -15.43 0.22 -11.85
C VAL A 130 -16.59 1.02 -12.46
N GLU A 131 -17.00 2.11 -11.82
CA GLU A 131 -18.06 3.01 -12.31
C GLU A 131 -17.68 3.67 -13.66
N GLU A 132 -16.39 3.93 -13.90
CA GLU A 132 -15.86 4.43 -15.16
C GLU A 132 -15.71 3.34 -16.25
N GLY A 133 -16.01 2.08 -15.93
CA GLY A 133 -15.87 0.95 -16.87
C GLY A 133 -14.42 0.61 -17.21
N LYS A 134 -13.47 0.91 -16.31
CA LYS A 134 -12.02 0.70 -16.49
C LYS A 134 -11.53 -0.65 -15.99
N VAL A 135 -12.34 -1.35 -15.21
CA VAL A 135 -12.02 -2.65 -14.60
C VAL A 135 -12.82 -3.74 -15.28
N LEU A 136 -12.18 -4.84 -15.60
CA LEU A 136 -12.83 -6.02 -16.16
C LEU A 136 -13.68 -6.70 -15.08
N ASP A 137 -14.90 -7.11 -15.43
CA ASP A 137 -15.73 -7.97 -14.58
C ASP A 137 -15.11 -9.37 -14.53
N ILE A 138 -14.62 -9.77 -13.36
CA ILE A 138 -14.00 -11.07 -13.10
C ILE A 138 -14.76 -11.87 -12.02
N ASP A 139 -16.02 -11.52 -11.73
CA ASP A 139 -16.80 -12.12 -10.66
C ASP A 139 -16.89 -13.66 -10.77
N GLU A 140 -17.19 -14.18 -11.94
CA GLU A 140 -17.30 -15.63 -12.17
C GLU A 140 -15.95 -16.34 -11.94
N ASP A 141 -14.86 -15.74 -12.40
CA ASP A 141 -13.51 -16.30 -12.20
C ASP A 141 -13.14 -16.32 -10.72
N VAL A 142 -13.37 -15.21 -9.99
CA VAL A 142 -13.09 -15.12 -8.55
C VAL A 142 -13.94 -16.10 -7.76
N ARG A 143 -15.23 -16.22 -8.05
CA ARG A 143 -16.11 -17.20 -7.39
C ARG A 143 -15.64 -18.63 -7.61
N SER A 144 -15.09 -18.94 -8.77
CA SER A 144 -14.58 -20.29 -9.10
C SER A 144 -13.39 -20.73 -8.25
N ILE A 145 -12.67 -19.77 -7.64
CA ILE A 145 -11.47 -19.98 -6.82
C ILE A 145 -11.63 -19.44 -5.39
N SER A 146 -12.82 -19.01 -5.01
CA SER A 146 -13.06 -18.29 -3.74
C SER A 146 -12.79 -19.11 -2.48
N ASP A 147 -12.87 -20.42 -2.55
CA ASP A 147 -12.70 -21.34 -1.43
C ASP A 147 -11.32 -21.25 -0.76
N ILE A 148 -10.29 -20.87 -1.52
CA ILE A 148 -8.92 -20.75 -1.01
C ILE A 148 -8.67 -19.43 -0.26
N TYR A 149 -9.59 -18.43 -0.33
CA TYR A 149 -9.40 -17.14 0.31
C TYR A 149 -10.20 -17.01 1.61
N HIS A 150 -9.72 -16.20 2.54
CA HIS A 150 -10.51 -15.76 3.69
C HIS A 150 -11.63 -14.83 3.23
N GLU A 151 -12.82 -14.98 3.80
CA GLU A 151 -13.98 -14.16 3.46
C GLU A 151 -13.70 -12.66 3.72
N SER A 152 -13.00 -12.35 4.81
CA SER A 152 -12.56 -10.99 5.12
C SER A 152 -11.66 -10.35 4.06
N ALA A 153 -10.86 -11.16 3.36
CA ALA A 153 -10.03 -10.68 2.25
C ALA A 153 -10.85 -10.48 0.97
N LEU A 154 -11.76 -11.40 0.66
CA LEU A 154 -12.65 -11.29 -0.51
C LEU A 154 -13.59 -10.08 -0.39
N SER A 155 -14.18 -9.85 0.77
CA SER A 155 -15.15 -8.76 1.00
C SER A 155 -14.58 -7.37 0.74
N LEU A 156 -13.26 -7.18 0.82
CA LEU A 156 -12.61 -5.91 0.47
C LEU A 156 -12.81 -5.52 -1.00
N PHE A 157 -13.01 -6.50 -1.88
CA PHE A 157 -13.09 -6.33 -3.33
C PHE A 157 -14.48 -6.61 -3.89
N GLU A 158 -15.47 -6.80 -3.00
CA GLU A 158 -16.86 -6.96 -3.38
C GLU A 158 -17.53 -5.58 -3.46
N LEU A 159 -17.99 -5.21 -4.66
CA LEU A 159 -18.73 -3.99 -4.92
C LEU A 159 -20.03 -4.37 -5.63
N GLU A 160 -21.17 -3.94 -5.06
CA GLU A 160 -22.50 -4.24 -5.61
C GLU A 160 -22.77 -5.74 -5.85
N GLY A 161 -22.24 -6.60 -4.97
CA GLY A 161 -22.41 -8.05 -5.03
C GLY A 161 -21.55 -8.76 -6.06
N LYS A 162 -20.54 -8.09 -6.64
CA LYS A 162 -19.56 -8.66 -7.58
C LYS A 162 -18.13 -8.45 -7.08
N TYR A 163 -17.26 -9.40 -7.40
CA TYR A 163 -15.83 -9.29 -7.13
C TYR A 163 -15.08 -8.66 -8.31
N TRP A 164 -14.25 -7.66 -8.02
CA TRP A 164 -13.49 -6.89 -9.01
C TRP A 164 -11.97 -7.03 -8.89
N ALA A 165 -11.52 -7.80 -7.93
CA ALA A 165 -10.12 -8.16 -7.77
C ALA A 165 -9.97 -9.51 -7.07
N VAL A 166 -8.83 -10.16 -7.28
CA VAL A 166 -8.42 -11.36 -6.54
C VAL A 166 -7.52 -10.95 -5.39
N PRO A 167 -7.89 -11.20 -4.12
CA PRO A 167 -7.07 -10.80 -2.99
C PRO A 167 -5.76 -11.61 -2.93
N PHE A 168 -4.64 -10.93 -2.67
CA PHE A 168 -3.36 -11.57 -2.44
C PHE A 168 -2.73 -11.21 -1.10
N ARG A 169 -3.21 -10.15 -0.47
CA ARG A 169 -2.75 -9.72 0.84
C ARG A 169 -3.92 -9.27 1.70
N ALA A 170 -3.90 -9.66 2.97
CA ALA A 170 -4.74 -9.10 4.01
C ALA A 170 -3.89 -8.95 5.28
N GLY A 171 -4.21 -7.95 6.11
CA GLY A 171 -3.44 -7.73 7.32
C GLY A 171 -4.02 -6.64 8.20
N ALA A 172 -3.57 -6.63 9.45
CA ALA A 172 -3.89 -5.61 10.43
C ALA A 172 -2.78 -4.54 10.49
N ALA A 173 -3.12 -3.41 11.10
CA ALA A 173 -2.20 -2.32 11.39
C ALA A 173 -2.07 -2.13 12.92
N PRO A 174 -1.38 -3.04 13.64
CA PRO A 174 -1.20 -2.96 15.08
C PRO A 174 -0.20 -1.88 15.48
N VAL A 175 0.02 -1.76 16.78
CA VAL A 175 1.17 -1.07 17.34
C VAL A 175 2.33 -2.05 17.42
N TYR A 176 3.44 -1.75 16.77
CA TYR A 176 4.72 -2.43 17.01
C TYR A 176 5.50 -1.69 18.08
N TYR A 177 6.20 -2.44 18.93
CA TYR A 177 6.97 -1.86 20.02
C TYR A 177 8.34 -2.51 20.18
N ASN A 178 9.27 -1.79 20.75
CA ASN A 178 10.60 -2.28 21.09
C ASN A 178 10.55 -2.99 22.45
N THR A 179 10.66 -4.32 22.44
CA THR A 179 10.56 -5.16 23.65
C THR A 179 11.73 -4.93 24.63
N GLU A 180 12.89 -4.51 24.13
CA GLU A 180 14.06 -4.19 24.97
C GLU A 180 13.78 -2.92 25.79
N ILE A 181 13.28 -1.85 25.15
CA ILE A 181 12.88 -0.61 25.84
C ILE A 181 11.83 -0.92 26.92
N TYR A 182 10.81 -1.70 26.58
CA TYR A 182 9.77 -2.08 27.54
C TYR A 182 10.34 -2.84 28.74
N LYS A 183 11.25 -3.77 28.49
CA LYS A 183 11.92 -4.56 29.52
C LYS A 183 12.83 -3.68 30.41
N GLU A 184 13.63 -2.82 29.82
CA GLU A 184 14.54 -1.93 30.55
C GLU A 184 13.81 -0.92 31.43
N LEU A 185 12.68 -0.39 30.96
CA LEU A 185 11.87 0.58 31.69
C LEU A 185 10.79 -0.08 32.58
N GLY A 186 10.69 -1.40 32.58
CA GLY A 186 9.71 -2.13 33.36
C GLY A 186 8.25 -1.90 32.92
N LEU A 187 8.03 -1.56 31.64
CA LEU A 187 6.74 -1.28 31.07
C LEU A 187 5.96 -2.58 30.78
N LYS A 188 4.65 -2.48 30.76
CA LYS A 188 3.74 -3.56 30.33
C LYS A 188 3.07 -3.15 29.02
N VAL A 189 2.65 -4.14 28.25
CA VAL A 189 1.79 -3.92 27.08
C VAL A 189 0.48 -3.28 27.59
N PRO A 190 0.07 -2.12 27.06
CA PRO A 190 -1.08 -1.39 27.55
C PRO A 190 -2.38 -2.03 27.05
N GLU A 191 -3.41 -2.06 27.90
CA GLU A 191 -4.76 -2.47 27.54
C GLU A 191 -5.66 -1.27 27.21
N THR A 192 -5.31 -0.07 27.73
CA THR A 192 -6.00 1.17 27.43
C THR A 192 -5.07 2.22 26.82
N VAL A 193 -5.63 3.20 26.10
CA VAL A 193 -4.86 4.33 25.56
C VAL A 193 -4.28 5.18 26.70
N GLU A 194 -4.97 5.26 27.82
CA GLU A 194 -4.51 5.96 29.01
C GLU A 194 -3.25 5.29 29.61
N GLU A 195 -3.18 3.96 29.62
CA GLU A 195 -1.97 3.21 29.99
C GLU A 195 -0.85 3.40 28.96
N LEU A 196 -1.20 3.45 27.66
CA LEU A 196 -0.23 3.76 26.60
C LEU A 196 0.34 5.16 26.78
N GLU A 197 -0.47 6.15 27.09
CA GLU A 197 -0.01 7.52 27.40
C GLU A 197 0.90 7.53 28.66
N ALA A 198 0.58 6.77 29.70
CA ALA A 198 1.45 6.64 30.87
C ALA A 198 2.83 6.03 30.49
N ASN A 199 2.82 4.99 29.65
CA ASN A 199 4.07 4.43 29.11
C ASN A 199 4.85 5.48 28.29
N CYS A 200 4.16 6.29 27.47
CA CYS A 200 4.78 7.35 26.67
C CYS A 200 5.49 8.40 27.55
N GLU A 201 4.90 8.80 28.69
CA GLU A 201 5.56 9.74 29.61
C GLU A 201 6.85 9.12 30.21
N VAL A 202 6.82 7.87 30.64
CA VAL A 202 8.02 7.16 31.14
C VAL A 202 9.11 7.08 30.06
N ILE A 203 8.73 6.69 28.84
CA ILE A 203 9.64 6.58 27.70
C ILE A 203 10.31 7.94 27.41
N LYS A 204 9.53 9.00 27.39
CA LYS A 204 9.98 10.36 27.14
C LYS A 204 10.92 10.89 28.24
N GLU A 205 10.63 10.60 29.51
CA GLU A 205 11.50 10.94 30.65
C GLU A 205 12.89 10.33 30.52
N HIS A 206 13.02 9.21 29.81
CA HIS A 206 14.31 8.57 29.51
C HIS A 206 14.96 9.05 28.20
N GLY A 207 14.41 10.10 27.58
CA GLY A 207 14.96 10.70 26.36
C GLY A 207 14.69 9.91 25.09
N ILE A 208 13.73 9.00 25.12
CA ILE A 208 13.29 8.17 23.98
C ILE A 208 12.01 8.77 23.41
N ILE A 209 11.86 8.77 22.08
CA ILE A 209 10.67 9.23 21.40
C ILE A 209 9.57 8.16 21.57
N PRO A 210 8.38 8.48 22.09
CA PRO A 210 7.31 7.48 22.21
C PRO A 210 6.94 6.81 20.88
N PHE A 211 6.69 7.58 19.81
CA PHE A 211 6.26 7.05 18.51
C PHE A 211 7.19 7.48 17.37
N ALA A 212 7.65 6.51 16.60
CA ALA A 212 8.38 6.72 15.35
C ALA A 212 7.40 7.03 14.22
N GLU A 213 6.87 8.26 14.17
CA GLU A 213 5.98 8.67 13.10
C GLU A 213 6.74 9.36 11.97
N GLY A 214 6.43 8.99 10.72
CA GLY A 214 6.94 9.64 9.51
C GLY A 214 5.80 9.91 8.55
N ASN A 215 5.34 11.15 8.52
CA ASN A 215 4.05 11.50 7.92
C ASN A 215 4.16 12.29 6.60
N SER A 216 5.34 12.32 5.95
CA SER A 216 5.49 13.08 4.69
C SER A 216 4.65 12.52 3.54
N SER A 217 4.36 11.20 3.56
CA SER A 217 3.44 10.54 2.62
C SER A 217 1.97 10.63 3.06
N GLN A 218 1.67 11.30 4.18
CA GLN A 218 0.35 11.52 4.78
C GLN A 218 -0.37 10.26 5.28
N TRP A 219 -0.24 9.10 4.60
CA TRP A 219 -0.96 7.89 4.94
C TRP A 219 -0.54 7.25 6.28
N PRO A 220 0.74 7.33 6.76
CA PRO A 220 1.09 6.70 8.03
C PRO A 220 0.36 7.32 9.23
N GLY A 221 0.33 8.65 9.32
CA GLY A 221 -0.40 9.34 10.40
C GLY A 221 -1.91 9.09 10.36
N ALA A 222 -2.47 8.84 9.17
CA ALA A 222 -3.88 8.49 9.03
C ALA A 222 -4.25 7.20 9.80
N LEU A 223 -3.33 6.23 9.93
CA LEU A 223 -3.58 5.02 10.71
C LEU A 223 -3.89 5.34 12.19
N THR A 224 -3.13 6.25 12.79
CA THR A 224 -3.36 6.68 14.18
C THR A 224 -4.72 7.38 14.33
N PHE A 225 -5.10 8.24 13.39
CA PHE A 225 -6.41 8.89 13.41
C PHE A 225 -7.56 7.87 13.32
N ILE A 226 -7.46 6.91 12.40
CA ILE A 226 -8.49 5.88 12.21
C ILE A 226 -8.62 5.02 13.48
N TRP A 227 -7.50 4.61 14.08
CA TRP A 227 -7.52 3.86 15.33
C TRP A 227 -8.20 4.64 16.46
N LEU A 228 -7.82 5.90 16.66
CA LEU A 228 -8.42 6.72 17.71
C LEU A 228 -9.91 6.95 17.48
N SER A 229 -10.33 7.24 16.25
CA SER A 229 -11.76 7.39 15.93
C SER A 229 -12.54 6.09 16.10
N LEU A 230 -11.96 4.93 15.72
CA LEU A 230 -12.56 3.62 15.96
C LEU A 230 -12.72 3.34 17.48
N ARG A 231 -11.70 3.67 18.29
CA ARG A 231 -11.75 3.46 19.73
C ARG A 231 -12.72 4.41 20.45
N GLU A 232 -12.83 5.66 20.00
CA GLU A 232 -13.81 6.63 20.52
C GLU A 232 -15.25 6.27 20.12
N GLY A 233 -15.50 6.09 18.82
CA GLY A 233 -16.84 5.98 18.25
C GLY A 233 -17.38 4.55 18.12
N GLY A 234 -16.50 3.56 18.05
CA GLY A 234 -16.83 2.18 17.68
C GLY A 234 -17.00 2.00 16.18
N SER A 235 -17.14 0.75 15.75
CA SER A 235 -17.16 0.33 14.33
C SER A 235 -18.27 0.97 13.51
N GLN A 236 -19.42 1.29 14.10
CA GLN A 236 -20.56 1.79 13.36
C GLN A 236 -20.47 3.28 13.00
N THR A 237 -19.75 4.08 13.79
CA THR A 237 -19.72 5.55 13.61
C THR A 237 -19.22 5.98 12.23
N PHE A 238 -18.13 5.38 11.76
CA PHE A 238 -17.61 5.66 10.42
C PHE A 238 -18.59 5.22 9.31
N LEU A 239 -19.15 4.02 9.44
CA LEU A 239 -20.10 3.49 8.45
C LEU A 239 -21.39 4.34 8.40
N ASP A 240 -21.88 4.80 9.55
CA ASP A 240 -23.06 5.66 9.60
C ASP A 240 -22.79 7.03 8.95
N ALA A 241 -21.61 7.62 9.19
CA ALA A 241 -21.22 8.88 8.55
C ALA A 241 -21.06 8.70 7.04
N TYR A 242 -20.43 7.62 6.59
CA TYR A 242 -20.25 7.30 5.17
C TYR A 242 -21.58 7.02 4.46
N ASN A 243 -22.43 6.17 5.06
CA ASN A 243 -23.73 5.80 4.49
C ASN A 243 -24.82 6.87 4.71
N ARG A 244 -24.48 7.98 5.38
CA ARG A 244 -25.42 9.05 5.73
C ARG A 244 -26.62 8.55 6.52
N THR A 245 -26.41 7.58 7.43
CA THR A 245 -27.46 6.95 8.22
C THR A 245 -28.03 7.93 9.24
N GLY A 246 -29.30 8.26 9.14
CA GLY A 246 -29.95 9.22 10.04
C GLY A 246 -29.31 10.61 9.96
N ASN A 247 -28.75 11.10 11.06
CA ASN A 247 -28.07 12.38 11.16
C ASN A 247 -26.54 12.23 11.33
N ALA A 248 -25.99 11.06 11.03
CA ALA A 248 -24.57 10.80 11.19
C ALA A 248 -23.75 11.62 10.16
N THR A 249 -22.67 12.22 10.63
CA THR A 249 -21.80 13.08 9.83
C THR A 249 -20.34 12.84 10.22
N PHE A 250 -19.40 13.33 9.41
CA PHE A 250 -17.98 13.35 9.76
C PHE A 250 -17.64 14.41 10.82
N GLU A 251 -18.63 15.19 11.30
CA GLU A 251 -18.51 16.08 12.47
C GLU A 251 -18.88 15.38 13.79
N ASP A 252 -19.05 14.04 13.78
CA ASP A 252 -19.27 13.30 15.04
C ASP A 252 -18.14 13.55 16.04
N GLU A 253 -18.51 13.64 17.32
CA GLU A 253 -17.57 13.95 18.40
C GLU A 253 -16.38 12.98 18.48
N SER A 254 -16.53 11.74 18.02
CA SER A 254 -15.45 10.74 18.00
C SER A 254 -14.31 11.12 17.04
N PHE A 255 -14.62 11.68 15.88
CA PHE A 255 -13.60 12.17 14.93
C PHE A 255 -12.89 13.40 15.48
N ILE A 256 -13.64 14.33 16.11
CA ILE A 256 -13.08 15.53 16.74
C ILE A 256 -12.15 15.14 17.90
N LYS A 257 -12.56 14.21 18.78
CA LYS A 257 -11.73 13.71 19.87
C LYS A 257 -10.47 13.01 19.40
N ALA A 258 -10.57 12.21 18.32
CA ALA A 258 -9.40 11.58 17.71
C ALA A 258 -8.38 12.63 17.26
N GLY A 259 -8.83 13.67 16.56
CA GLY A 259 -8.00 14.80 16.16
C GLY A 259 -7.39 15.56 17.34
N GLN A 260 -8.18 15.79 18.39
CA GLN A 260 -7.71 16.46 19.62
C GLN A 260 -6.59 15.64 20.29
N ARG A 261 -6.76 14.33 20.44
CA ARG A 261 -5.76 13.45 21.05
C ARG A 261 -4.44 13.46 20.26
N ILE A 262 -4.50 13.44 18.93
CA ILE A 262 -3.31 13.60 18.08
C ILE A 262 -2.58 14.90 18.39
N GLN A 263 -3.31 16.02 18.42
CA GLN A 263 -2.69 17.32 18.70
C GLN A 263 -2.11 17.39 20.12
N ASP A 264 -2.77 16.78 21.09
CA ASP A 264 -2.26 16.72 22.46
C ASP A 264 -0.98 15.88 22.53
N TRP A 265 -0.89 14.77 21.83
CA TRP A 265 0.32 13.95 21.75
C TRP A 265 1.47 14.67 21.05
N VAL A 266 1.20 15.41 19.97
CA VAL A 266 2.20 16.28 19.33
C VAL A 266 2.72 17.33 20.32
N LYS A 267 1.83 18.05 21.01
CA LYS A 267 2.19 19.07 22.00
C LYS A 267 2.95 18.49 23.21
N LYS A 268 2.62 17.28 23.62
CA LYS A 268 3.34 16.52 24.65
C LYS A 268 4.73 16.04 24.19
N GLY A 269 5.05 16.12 22.87
CA GLY A 269 6.31 15.66 22.30
C GLY A 269 6.43 14.14 22.23
N TYR A 270 5.33 13.43 21.96
CA TYR A 270 5.34 11.98 21.76
C TYR A 270 5.85 11.56 20.38
N TYR A 271 5.98 12.50 19.46
CA TYR A 271 6.46 12.28 18.09
C TYR A 271 7.78 13.00 17.84
N PRO A 272 8.56 12.58 16.82
CA PRO A 272 9.78 13.27 16.45
C PRO A 272 9.47 14.69 15.96
N GLU A 273 10.37 15.64 16.24
CA GLU A 273 10.27 17.00 15.71
C GLU A 273 10.27 16.96 14.17
N GLY A 274 9.36 17.70 13.55
CA GLY A 274 9.25 17.75 12.09
C GLY A 274 8.71 16.46 11.45
N LEU A 275 7.92 15.67 12.18
CA LEU A 275 7.38 14.38 11.71
C LEU A 275 6.74 14.43 10.31
N ASN A 276 6.09 15.55 9.95
CA ASN A 276 5.50 15.74 8.62
C ASN A 276 6.52 15.84 7.47
N GLY A 277 7.80 16.01 7.80
CA GLY A 277 8.92 15.97 6.84
C GLY A 277 9.66 14.63 6.79
N ILE A 278 9.36 13.71 7.72
CA ILE A 278 10.00 12.39 7.78
C ILE A 278 9.24 11.44 6.86
N ASN A 279 9.96 10.72 5.98
CA ASN A 279 9.35 9.79 5.05
C ASN A 279 9.45 8.34 5.58
N TYR A 280 8.29 7.68 5.70
CA TYR A 280 8.22 6.27 6.08
C TYR A 280 8.70 5.35 4.96
N ASP A 281 8.27 5.60 3.71
CA ASP A 281 8.48 4.69 2.58
C ASP A 281 9.98 4.54 2.25
N THR A 282 10.74 5.61 2.42
CA THR A 282 12.21 5.59 2.29
C THR A 282 12.98 5.24 3.57
N GLY A 283 12.28 4.86 4.65
CA GLY A 283 12.89 4.33 5.87
C GLY A 283 13.10 5.34 7.00
N GLY A 284 12.77 6.61 6.84
CA GLY A 284 13.06 7.64 7.83
C GLY A 284 12.55 7.30 9.24
N SER A 285 11.25 7.06 9.41
CA SER A 285 10.68 6.70 10.72
C SER A 285 11.03 5.26 11.14
N ARG A 286 11.15 4.33 10.18
CA ARG A 286 11.57 2.96 10.50
C ARG A 286 12.94 2.92 11.17
N MET A 287 13.89 3.75 10.67
CA MET A 287 15.23 3.81 11.25
C MET A 287 15.24 4.39 12.66
N LEU A 288 14.37 5.35 13.00
CA LEU A 288 14.21 5.82 14.39
C LEU A 288 13.77 4.69 15.31
N PHE A 289 12.87 3.84 14.87
CA PHE A 289 12.40 2.69 15.62
C PHE A 289 13.46 1.60 15.75
N TYR A 290 14.11 1.21 14.65
CA TYR A 290 15.12 0.14 14.66
C TYR A 290 16.38 0.49 15.45
N SER A 291 16.70 1.77 15.57
CA SER A 291 17.87 2.25 16.35
C SER A 291 17.57 2.41 17.84
N GLY A 292 16.34 2.16 18.28
CA GLY A 292 15.93 2.38 19.66
C GLY A 292 15.76 3.86 20.05
N GLN A 293 15.80 4.78 19.08
CA GLN A 293 15.49 6.20 19.32
C GLN A 293 14.00 6.42 19.57
N ALA A 294 13.16 5.51 19.08
CA ALA A 294 11.71 5.52 19.33
C ALA A 294 11.23 4.15 19.79
N ALA A 295 10.19 4.15 20.62
CA ALA A 295 9.69 2.95 21.29
C ALA A 295 8.55 2.25 20.54
N HIS A 296 7.71 2.97 19.81
CA HIS A 296 6.56 2.43 19.08
C HIS A 296 6.54 2.90 17.63
N ILE A 297 5.85 2.12 16.79
CA ILE A 297 5.44 2.54 15.45
C ILE A 297 4.07 1.90 15.13
N VAL A 298 3.12 2.69 14.64
CA VAL A 298 1.81 2.19 14.16
C VAL A 298 1.94 1.94 12.68
N GLN A 299 1.84 0.68 12.25
CA GLN A 299 2.06 0.36 10.85
C GLN A 299 1.29 -0.89 10.38
N THR A 300 1.10 -1.00 9.07
CA THR A 300 0.52 -2.18 8.43
C THR A 300 1.43 -3.40 8.56
N ASN A 301 0.90 -4.59 8.27
CA ASN A 301 1.69 -5.83 8.30
C ASN A 301 2.92 -5.84 7.37
N SER A 302 2.97 -4.97 6.35
CA SER A 302 4.16 -4.79 5.49
C SER A 302 5.40 -4.37 6.26
N PHE A 303 5.23 -3.73 7.43
CA PHE A 303 6.33 -3.36 8.31
C PHE A 303 7.14 -4.57 8.79
N VAL A 304 6.50 -5.72 9.00
CA VAL A 304 7.17 -6.97 9.38
C VAL A 304 8.20 -7.37 8.34
N SER A 305 7.83 -7.34 7.06
CA SER A 305 8.74 -7.62 5.94
C SER A 305 9.91 -6.62 5.88
N ASN A 306 9.60 -5.33 6.01
CA ASN A 306 10.63 -4.29 6.02
C ASN A 306 11.62 -4.50 7.17
N CYS A 307 11.11 -4.75 8.38
CA CYS A 307 11.94 -4.99 9.56
C CYS A 307 12.84 -6.23 9.39
N LYS A 308 12.28 -7.33 8.89
CA LYS A 308 12.99 -8.59 8.63
C LYS A 308 14.11 -8.42 7.58
N SER A 309 13.88 -7.58 6.58
CA SER A 309 14.88 -7.29 5.53
C SER A 309 15.94 -6.29 5.96
N GLU A 310 15.52 -5.19 6.60
CA GLU A 310 16.38 -4.05 6.92
C GLU A 310 17.18 -4.24 8.22
N LYS A 311 16.60 -4.96 9.20
CA LYS A 311 17.16 -5.12 10.53
C LYS A 311 16.83 -6.50 11.13
N PRO A 312 17.36 -7.60 10.58
CA PRO A 312 17.00 -8.95 10.99
C PRO A 312 17.24 -9.23 12.48
N ASP A 313 18.34 -8.73 13.06
CA ASP A 313 18.63 -8.92 14.49
C ASP A 313 17.60 -8.24 15.40
N PHE A 314 17.13 -7.04 15.03
CA PHE A 314 16.07 -6.34 15.74
C PHE A 314 14.74 -7.07 15.59
N TYR A 315 14.44 -7.54 14.39
CA TYR A 315 13.26 -8.34 14.12
C TYR A 315 13.16 -9.56 15.03
N GLU A 316 14.23 -10.34 15.12
CA GLU A 316 14.26 -11.58 15.90
C GLU A 316 14.16 -11.31 17.42
N ASN A 317 14.86 -10.31 17.93
CA ASN A 317 15.10 -10.16 19.36
C ASN A 317 14.27 -9.04 20.03
N ASN A 318 13.91 -7.98 19.30
CA ASN A 318 13.43 -6.74 19.90
C ASN A 318 12.05 -6.30 19.39
N LEU A 319 11.51 -6.91 18.32
CA LEU A 319 10.20 -6.56 17.78
C LEU A 319 9.10 -7.29 18.55
N GLY A 320 8.16 -6.53 19.12
CA GLY A 320 6.87 -7.00 19.61
C GLY A 320 5.71 -6.29 18.91
N LEU A 321 4.50 -6.80 19.08
CA LEU A 321 3.28 -6.15 18.59
C LEU A 321 2.12 -6.36 19.56
N PHE A 322 1.18 -5.42 19.56
CA PHE A 322 -0.10 -5.54 20.26
C PHE A 322 -1.20 -4.83 19.49
N ASN A 323 -2.46 -5.28 19.65
CA ASN A 323 -3.59 -4.57 19.07
C ASN A 323 -3.71 -3.18 19.70
N TYR A 324 -4.21 -2.21 18.95
CA TYR A 324 -4.36 -0.85 19.46
C TYR A 324 -5.30 -0.88 20.69
N PRO A 325 -4.88 -0.30 21.85
CA PRO A 325 -5.63 -0.39 23.09
C PRO A 325 -6.97 0.36 23.01
N VAL A 326 -7.92 -0.01 23.88
CA VAL A 326 -9.21 0.68 23.98
C VAL A 326 -9.06 2.04 24.67
N ILE A 327 -10.02 2.94 24.45
CA ILE A 327 -10.11 4.22 25.16
C ILE A 327 -11.09 4.04 26.33
N GLU A 328 -10.73 4.49 27.53
CA GLU A 328 -11.62 4.47 28.68
C GLU A 328 -12.88 5.31 28.41
N GLY A 329 -14.05 4.67 28.47
CA GLY A 329 -15.33 5.31 28.11
C GLY A 329 -15.62 5.43 26.63
N GLY A 330 -14.70 5.01 25.76
CA GLY A 330 -14.93 4.86 24.31
C GLY A 330 -15.86 3.69 23.99
N LYS A 331 -16.35 3.63 22.74
CA LYS A 331 -17.27 2.61 22.28
C LYS A 331 -16.59 1.46 21.53
N GLY A 332 -15.33 1.65 21.10
CA GLY A 332 -14.57 0.65 20.38
C GLY A 332 -14.18 -0.53 21.26
N LYS A 333 -14.17 -1.73 20.69
CA LYS A 333 -13.89 -2.98 21.39
C LYS A 333 -12.43 -3.40 21.21
N ALA A 334 -11.91 -4.16 22.17
CA ALA A 334 -10.53 -4.66 22.13
C ALA A 334 -10.26 -5.62 20.97
N ASP A 335 -11.27 -6.34 20.49
CA ASP A 335 -11.19 -7.28 19.38
C ASP A 335 -11.52 -6.67 18.00
N GLU A 336 -11.81 -5.37 17.93
CA GLU A 336 -11.86 -4.67 16.65
C GLU A 336 -10.44 -4.35 16.17
N ILE A 337 -10.21 -4.42 14.86
CA ILE A 337 -8.91 -4.15 14.24
C ILE A 337 -9.02 -3.08 13.15
N LEU A 338 -7.92 -2.40 12.92
CA LEU A 338 -7.69 -1.64 11.69
C LEU A 338 -6.90 -2.53 10.73
N GLY A 339 -7.40 -2.69 9.52
CA GLY A 339 -6.78 -3.56 8.57
C GLY A 339 -7.23 -3.25 7.15
N GLY A 340 -6.68 -3.99 6.22
CA GLY A 340 -7.00 -3.88 4.81
C GLY A 340 -6.24 -4.93 4.02
N GLY A 341 -6.35 -4.85 2.70
CA GLY A 341 -5.71 -5.81 1.82
C GLY A 341 -5.39 -5.22 0.46
N ASN A 342 -4.72 -6.04 -0.33
CA ASN A 342 -4.43 -5.76 -1.73
C ASN A 342 -4.97 -6.90 -2.60
N GLY A 343 -5.46 -6.55 -3.77
CA GLY A 343 -5.92 -7.50 -4.77
C GLY A 343 -5.41 -7.12 -6.15
N TYR A 344 -5.33 -8.08 -7.04
CA TYR A 344 -5.06 -7.84 -8.45
C TYR A 344 -6.38 -7.69 -9.21
N SER A 345 -6.53 -6.56 -9.89
CA SER A 345 -7.60 -6.28 -10.85
C SER A 345 -7.05 -6.36 -12.27
N ILE A 346 -7.93 -6.63 -13.23
CA ILE A 346 -7.61 -6.66 -14.66
C ILE A 346 -8.28 -5.45 -15.31
N SER A 347 -7.56 -4.76 -16.18
CA SER A 347 -8.11 -3.61 -16.91
C SER A 347 -9.14 -4.05 -17.96
N ALA A 348 -10.22 -3.29 -18.13
CA ALA A 348 -11.22 -3.55 -19.15
C ALA A 348 -10.65 -3.46 -20.59
N SER A 349 -9.53 -2.74 -20.77
CA SER A 349 -8.80 -2.62 -22.03
C SER A 349 -7.83 -3.76 -22.31
N CYS A 350 -7.64 -4.70 -21.37
CA CYS A 350 -6.74 -5.86 -21.54
C CYS A 350 -7.16 -6.71 -22.74
N LYS A 351 -6.24 -6.92 -23.68
CA LYS A 351 -6.50 -7.68 -24.91
C LYS A 351 -6.47 -9.19 -24.72
N ASN A 352 -5.79 -9.63 -23.66
CA ASN A 352 -5.59 -11.05 -23.35
C ASN A 352 -6.09 -11.37 -21.93
N PRO A 353 -7.40 -11.18 -21.64
CA PRO A 353 -7.93 -11.28 -20.28
C PRO A 353 -7.84 -12.67 -19.69
N LYS A 354 -7.81 -13.69 -20.52
CA LYS A 354 -7.66 -15.09 -20.12
C LYS A 354 -6.27 -15.35 -19.54
N GLU A 355 -5.24 -14.98 -20.28
CA GLU A 355 -3.84 -15.10 -19.87
C GLU A 355 -3.54 -14.21 -18.66
N ALA A 356 -4.14 -13.02 -18.62
CA ALA A 356 -4.07 -12.14 -17.46
C ALA A 356 -4.68 -12.80 -16.20
N MET A 357 -5.84 -13.43 -16.32
CA MET A 357 -6.46 -14.13 -15.19
C MET A 357 -5.66 -15.36 -14.75
N GLU A 358 -5.07 -16.13 -15.70
CA GLU A 358 -4.18 -17.24 -15.35
C GLU A 358 -2.92 -16.76 -14.62
N LEU A 359 -2.34 -15.60 -15.00
CA LEU A 359 -1.25 -14.98 -14.25
C LEU A 359 -1.70 -14.55 -12.85
N VAL A 360 -2.87 -13.90 -12.72
CA VAL A 360 -3.43 -13.51 -11.43
C VAL A 360 -3.62 -14.72 -10.52
N LYS A 361 -4.11 -15.86 -11.04
CA LYS A 361 -4.24 -17.10 -10.28
C LYS A 361 -2.89 -17.59 -9.75
N VAL A 362 -1.82 -17.52 -10.53
CA VAL A 362 -0.46 -17.88 -10.10
C VAL A 362 0.10 -16.91 -9.05
N LEU A 363 -0.22 -15.62 -9.17
CA LEU A 363 0.17 -14.56 -8.22
C LEU A 363 -0.66 -14.57 -6.92
N THR A 364 -1.66 -15.46 -6.81
CA THR A 364 -2.59 -15.50 -5.68
C THR A 364 -2.92 -16.92 -5.21
N ASP A 365 -2.12 -17.91 -5.59
CA ASP A 365 -2.31 -19.30 -5.17
C ASP A 365 -1.63 -19.60 -3.82
N GLN A 366 -1.81 -20.82 -3.33
CA GLN A 366 -1.21 -21.26 -2.07
C GLN A 366 0.32 -21.31 -2.11
N GLU A 367 0.93 -21.58 -3.27
CA GLU A 367 2.38 -21.60 -3.42
C GLU A 367 2.95 -20.18 -3.28
N TYR A 368 2.33 -19.19 -3.93
CA TYR A 368 2.63 -17.78 -3.72
C TYR A 368 2.49 -17.39 -2.24
N ALA A 369 1.38 -17.79 -1.61
CA ALA A 369 1.09 -17.42 -0.24
C ALA A 369 2.10 -18.00 0.76
N GLN A 370 2.48 -19.27 0.57
CA GLN A 370 3.51 -19.90 1.41
C GLN A 370 4.87 -19.26 1.19
N ASP A 371 5.24 -18.98 -0.05
CA ASP A 371 6.51 -18.32 -0.38
C ASP A 371 6.58 -16.89 0.17
N MET A 372 5.48 -16.12 0.12
CA MET A 372 5.39 -14.80 0.76
C MET A 372 5.57 -14.87 2.27
N SER A 373 4.96 -15.84 2.93
CA SER A 373 5.12 -16.05 4.37
C SER A 373 6.55 -16.42 4.73
N ASP A 374 7.13 -17.43 4.06
CA ASP A 374 8.45 -17.97 4.38
C ASP A 374 9.58 -17.00 4.00
N THR A 375 9.51 -16.36 2.82
CA THR A 375 10.57 -15.50 2.28
C THR A 375 10.47 -14.06 2.77
N ALA A 376 9.27 -13.48 2.69
CA ALA A 376 9.07 -12.06 2.94
C ALA A 376 8.44 -11.73 4.30
N GLY A 377 7.90 -12.72 5.01
CA GLY A 377 7.22 -12.49 6.28
C GLY A 377 5.91 -11.70 6.10
N ILE A 378 5.14 -12.04 5.07
CA ILE A 378 3.88 -11.38 4.75
C ILE A 378 2.72 -12.35 4.97
N LEU A 379 1.69 -11.88 5.66
CA LEU A 379 0.39 -12.54 5.67
C LEU A 379 -0.35 -12.27 4.36
N THR A 380 -0.97 -13.30 3.86
CA THR A 380 -1.81 -13.23 2.67
C THR A 380 -3.27 -13.45 3.05
N GLY A 381 -4.20 -13.08 2.14
CA GLY A 381 -5.62 -13.39 2.30
C GLY A 381 -5.99 -14.84 1.97
N ILE A 382 -5.01 -15.76 1.91
CA ILE A 382 -5.12 -17.12 1.37
C ILE A 382 -5.04 -18.14 2.51
N LYS A 383 -5.96 -19.09 2.53
CA LYS A 383 -6.05 -20.15 3.53
C LYS A 383 -4.99 -21.23 3.33
N GLY A 384 -4.67 -21.97 4.42
CA GLY A 384 -3.82 -23.15 4.35
C GLY A 384 -2.33 -22.89 4.28
N VAL A 385 -1.90 -21.68 4.60
CA VAL A 385 -0.50 -21.28 4.75
C VAL A 385 0.01 -21.76 6.10
N GLU A 386 1.15 -22.43 6.14
CA GLU A 386 1.84 -22.78 7.37
C GLU A 386 2.67 -21.60 7.85
N ILE A 387 2.21 -20.88 8.88
CA ILE A 387 2.92 -19.74 9.45
C ILE A 387 3.85 -20.21 10.56
N LYS A 388 5.16 -20.18 10.29
CA LYS A 388 6.22 -20.60 11.25
C LYS A 388 6.69 -19.46 12.13
N ASP A 389 6.54 -18.24 11.66
CA ASP A 389 7.01 -17.03 12.32
C ASP A 389 6.03 -16.61 13.43
N SER A 390 6.52 -16.51 14.68
CA SER A 390 5.68 -16.21 15.84
C SER A 390 5.03 -14.82 15.80
N LYS A 391 5.65 -13.85 15.11
CA LYS A 391 5.09 -12.50 14.97
C LYS A 391 3.97 -12.48 13.93
N LEU A 392 4.13 -13.26 12.86
CA LEU A 392 3.05 -13.46 11.90
C LEU A 392 1.89 -14.27 12.47
N GLN A 393 2.19 -15.27 13.34
CA GLN A 393 1.13 -15.98 14.08
C GLN A 393 0.32 -15.03 14.96
N GLN A 394 0.97 -14.14 15.71
CA GLN A 394 0.27 -13.12 16.50
C GLN A 394 -0.57 -12.18 15.63
N MET A 395 -0.08 -11.81 14.46
CA MET A 395 -0.83 -11.00 13.50
C MET A 395 -2.03 -11.75 12.93
N GLU A 396 -1.87 -13.03 12.62
CA GLU A 396 -2.96 -13.90 12.16
C GLU A 396 -4.04 -14.04 13.23
N GLU A 397 -3.64 -14.21 14.50
CA GLU A 397 -4.58 -14.25 15.63
C GLU A 397 -5.43 -12.98 15.72
N LEU A 398 -4.83 -11.80 15.49
CA LEU A 398 -5.61 -10.56 15.44
C LEU A 398 -6.67 -10.58 14.32
N LEU A 399 -6.32 -11.12 13.15
CA LEU A 399 -7.25 -11.20 12.01
C LEU A 399 -8.36 -12.23 12.23
N VAL A 400 -8.02 -13.41 12.78
CA VAL A 400 -8.96 -14.52 12.96
C VAL A 400 -9.97 -14.23 14.10
N HIS A 401 -9.54 -13.53 15.15
CA HIS A 401 -10.37 -13.22 16.30
C HIS A 401 -11.05 -11.85 16.23
N ALA A 402 -10.84 -11.09 15.16
CA ALA A 402 -11.46 -9.79 14.98
C ALA A 402 -12.98 -9.90 14.89
N SER A 403 -13.69 -9.18 15.74
CA SER A 403 -15.16 -9.02 15.64
C SER A 403 -15.54 -8.02 14.53
N TYR A 404 -14.63 -7.15 14.14
CA TYR A 404 -14.77 -6.18 13.07
C TYR A 404 -13.40 -5.73 12.56
N MET A 405 -13.28 -5.55 11.26
CA MET A 405 -12.12 -4.95 10.61
C MET A 405 -12.50 -3.62 9.96
N GLN A 406 -12.01 -2.53 10.52
CA GLN A 406 -12.11 -1.22 9.88
C GLN A 406 -11.11 -1.14 8.72
N ASN A 407 -11.61 -0.91 7.50
CA ASN A 407 -10.72 -0.64 6.37
C ASN A 407 -10.13 0.77 6.48
N PHE A 408 -8.97 0.99 5.89
CA PHE A 408 -8.31 2.28 5.82
C PHE A 408 -9.21 3.31 5.12
N TYR A 409 -9.39 4.48 5.72
CA TYR A 409 -10.33 5.48 5.20
C TYR A 409 -9.96 5.98 3.82
N ASP A 410 -8.65 6.13 3.51
CA ASP A 410 -8.18 6.56 2.20
C ASP A 410 -8.37 5.52 1.07
N GLN A 411 -8.73 4.30 1.45
CA GLN A 411 -9.04 3.20 0.54
C GLN A 411 -10.56 2.96 0.46
N PHE A 412 -11.25 3.07 1.60
CA PHE A 412 -12.69 2.85 1.68
C PHE A 412 -13.51 4.01 1.09
N LEU A 413 -13.05 5.26 1.29
CA LEU A 413 -13.72 6.46 0.80
C LEU A 413 -13.49 6.68 -0.71
N PRO A 414 -14.38 7.40 -1.41
CA PRO A 414 -14.09 7.92 -2.74
C PRO A 414 -12.77 8.70 -2.76
N THR A 415 -12.09 8.68 -3.90
CA THR A 415 -10.70 9.18 -4.03
C THR A 415 -10.49 10.58 -3.45
N GLU A 416 -11.36 11.52 -3.76
CA GLU A 416 -11.24 12.91 -3.28
C GLU A 416 -11.39 12.99 -1.75
N LEU A 417 -12.37 12.30 -1.19
CA LEU A 417 -12.63 12.28 0.24
C LEU A 417 -11.52 11.52 1.01
N GLY A 418 -11.00 10.43 0.43
CA GLY A 418 -9.86 9.71 0.97
C GLY A 418 -8.56 10.53 0.98
N ASN A 419 -8.33 11.33 -0.06
CA ASN A 419 -7.21 12.27 -0.10
C ASN A 419 -7.38 13.41 0.91
N LEU A 420 -8.59 13.95 1.05
CA LEU A 420 -8.88 14.97 2.05
C LEU A 420 -8.68 14.45 3.47
N HIS A 421 -9.10 13.20 3.76
CA HIS A 421 -8.83 12.56 5.05
C HIS A 421 -7.33 12.53 5.38
N LYS A 422 -6.49 12.12 4.44
CA LYS A 422 -5.03 12.14 4.63
C LYS A 422 -4.51 13.55 4.87
N GLN A 423 -4.97 14.53 4.09
CA GLN A 423 -4.55 15.93 4.22
C GLN A 423 -4.97 16.53 5.56
N THR A 424 -6.23 16.38 5.97
CA THR A 424 -6.71 16.91 7.25
C THR A 424 -5.98 16.28 8.44
N THR A 425 -5.68 14.97 8.36
CA THR A 425 -4.88 14.30 9.39
C THR A 425 -3.44 14.83 9.42
N TYR A 426 -2.81 15.02 8.25
CA TYR A 426 -1.48 15.63 8.16
C TYR A 426 -1.45 17.04 8.80
N ASP A 427 -2.50 17.84 8.58
CA ASP A 427 -2.64 19.18 9.14
C ASP A 427 -2.88 19.14 10.66
N LEU A 428 -3.59 18.12 11.19
CA LEU A 428 -3.72 17.90 12.64
C LEU A 428 -2.35 17.61 13.29
N PHE A 429 -1.54 16.74 12.70
CA PHE A 429 -0.16 16.48 13.17
C PHE A 429 0.75 17.72 13.03
N GLY A 430 0.52 18.52 12.01
CA GLY A 430 1.23 19.79 11.80
C GLY A 430 0.78 20.93 12.70
N LEU A 431 -0.30 20.76 13.47
CA LEU A 431 -0.97 21.82 14.27
C LEU A 431 -1.41 23.02 13.41
N THR A 432 -1.74 22.79 12.14
CA THR A 432 -2.11 23.82 11.16
C THR A 432 -3.62 23.93 10.95
N THR A 433 -4.41 22.99 11.48
CA THR A 433 -5.87 23.04 11.53
C THR A 433 -6.37 22.71 12.94
N THR A 434 -7.65 22.93 13.24
CA THR A 434 -8.28 22.42 14.47
C THR A 434 -9.02 21.13 14.18
N PRO A 435 -9.28 20.27 15.19
CA PRO A 435 -10.06 19.04 15.02
C PRO A 435 -11.46 19.29 14.46
N GLU A 436 -12.12 20.36 14.92
CA GLU A 436 -13.44 20.77 14.44
C GLU A 436 -13.40 21.18 12.96
N GLN A 437 -12.36 21.95 12.55
CA GLN A 437 -12.22 22.36 11.16
C GLN A 437 -11.92 21.15 10.25
N ALA A 438 -11.05 20.25 10.67
CA ALA A 438 -10.76 19.01 9.95
C ALA A 438 -12.03 18.16 9.73
N ALA A 439 -12.87 18.04 10.78
CA ALA A 439 -14.14 17.34 10.71
C ALA A 439 -15.15 18.05 9.78
N ALA A 440 -15.24 19.39 9.86
CA ALA A 440 -16.10 20.19 9.00
C ALA A 440 -15.69 20.16 7.53
N ASP A 441 -14.39 20.15 7.23
CA ASP A 441 -13.88 20.02 5.86
C ASP A 441 -14.24 18.65 5.26
N MET A 442 -14.07 17.57 6.03
CA MET A 442 -14.48 16.21 5.65
C MET A 442 -15.98 16.15 5.37
N GLU A 443 -16.82 16.71 6.27
CA GLU A 443 -18.26 16.72 6.10
C GLU A 443 -18.69 17.54 4.88
N ALA A 444 -18.10 18.71 4.65
CA ALA A 444 -18.42 19.57 3.51
C ALA A 444 -18.17 18.88 2.16
N LEU A 445 -17.11 18.04 2.06
CA LEU A 445 -16.85 17.25 0.87
C LEU A 445 -17.76 16.03 0.79
N ALA A 446 -17.99 15.34 1.92
CA ALA A 446 -18.88 14.18 1.97
C ALA A 446 -20.30 14.51 1.53
N GLN A 447 -20.83 15.70 1.87
CA GLN A 447 -22.13 16.19 1.39
C GLN A 447 -22.19 16.31 -0.14
N LYS A 448 -21.09 16.59 -0.80
CA LYS A 448 -21.02 16.69 -2.27
C LYS A 448 -20.87 15.32 -2.93
N ASP A 449 -20.06 14.44 -2.34
CA ASP A 449 -19.65 13.20 -2.97
C ASP A 449 -20.55 12.01 -2.61
N LEU A 450 -21.07 11.97 -1.37
CA LEU A 450 -21.86 10.85 -0.87
C LEU A 450 -23.38 11.06 -0.98
N VAL A 451 -23.87 12.30 -1.08
CA VAL A 451 -25.32 12.60 -1.18
C VAL A 451 -25.83 12.55 -2.62
N LYS A 452 -24.96 12.46 -3.61
CA LYS A 452 -25.32 12.36 -5.03
C LYS A 452 -25.65 10.92 -5.50
N LYS A 453 -25.57 9.96 -4.59
CA LYS A 453 -25.98 8.57 -4.82
C LYS A 453 -27.36 8.35 -4.20
#